data_b4f1ad2466ca2da8855c261bfd76aad3
#
_entry.id   b4f1ad2466ca2da8855c261bfd76aad3
#
_cell.length_a   1.000
_cell.length_b   1.000
_cell.length_c   1.000
_cell.angle_alpha   90.00
_cell.angle_beta   90.00
_cell.angle_gamma   90.00
#
_symmetry.space_group_name_H-M   'P 1'
#
loop_
_entity.id
_entity.type
_entity.pdbx_description
1 polymer ?
#
loop_
_entity_poly.entity_id
_entity_poly.type
_entity_poly.pdbx_seq_one_letter_code
_entity_poly.pdbx_strand_id
1 'polypeptide(L)'
;MRPTVVAALCALSILLTSCASHSASREEKRANENDARAAALHWLQLLDDGDYAEAFEFEAQDFRMSRTQTQFIRLMQSRRAPFGKRIERKFIGARHVEKFVGAPEGNYESVLFKTNFENKNPTAERVILIKQTVGWRVLDYKIY
;
A
#
# COMPACT_ATOMS: atom_id res chain seq x y z
N MET A 1 -61.29 29.47 -26.27
CA MET A 1 -60.37 29.99 -25.25
C MET A 1 -59.31 28.95 -24.94
N ARG A 2 -58.04 29.30 -25.06
CA ARG A 2 -56.89 28.42 -25.03
C ARG A 2 -56.48 28.01 -23.63
N PRO A 3 -56.09 26.79 -23.33
CA PRO A 3 -55.20 26.53 -22.21
C PRO A 3 -53.75 26.19 -22.69
N THR A 4 -52.94 26.85 -22.11
CA THR A 4 -51.48 26.94 -21.93
C THR A 4 -50.73 25.66 -21.90
N VAL A 5 -49.65 25.69 -22.68
CA VAL A 5 -48.49 24.77 -22.67
C VAL A 5 -47.58 25.12 -21.46
N VAL A 6 -47.51 24.25 -20.47
CA VAL A 6 -46.39 24.20 -19.50
C VAL A 6 -46.18 22.77 -19.06
N ALA A 7 -45.33 22.02 -19.76
CA ALA A 7 -44.77 20.77 -19.24
C ALA A 7 -43.70 20.25 -20.20
N ALA A 8 -42.49 20.76 -20.16
CA ALA A 8 -41.30 20.11 -20.71
C ALA A 8 -40.02 20.85 -20.31
N LEU A 9 -39.58 20.75 -19.07
CA LEU A 9 -38.24 21.26 -18.64
C LEU A 9 -37.74 20.65 -17.34
N CYS A 10 -37.94 19.36 -17.10
CA CYS A 10 -37.39 18.68 -15.90
C CYS A 10 -36.64 17.37 -16.14
N ALA A 11 -36.31 17.03 -17.39
CA ALA A 11 -35.71 15.71 -17.69
C ALA A 11 -34.21 15.71 -18.02
N LEU A 12 -33.47 16.85 -17.89
CA LEU A 12 -32.06 16.91 -18.33
C LEU A 12 -31.03 17.10 -17.24
N SER A 13 -31.42 17.09 -15.96
CA SER A 13 -30.49 17.37 -14.85
C SER A 13 -29.92 16.14 -14.12
N ILE A 14 -30.33 14.92 -14.47
CA ILE A 14 -29.98 13.70 -13.70
C ILE A 14 -28.73 12.98 -14.24
N LEU A 15 -28.26 13.27 -15.43
CA LEU A 15 -27.15 12.55 -16.05
C LEU A 15 -25.74 13.08 -15.71
N LEU A 16 -25.61 14.25 -15.09
CA LEU A 16 -24.30 14.85 -14.78
C LEU A 16 -23.74 14.47 -13.42
N THR A 17 -24.55 13.99 -12.49
CA THR A 17 -24.11 13.62 -11.14
C THR A 17 -23.40 12.25 -11.08
N SER A 18 -23.69 11.34 -11.99
CA SER A 18 -23.10 9.99 -11.99
C SER A 18 -21.62 9.95 -12.42
N CYS A 19 -21.17 10.89 -13.28
CA CYS A 19 -19.77 10.92 -13.73
C CYS A 19 -18.82 11.50 -12.68
N ALA A 20 -19.27 12.47 -11.89
CA ALA A 20 -18.44 13.12 -10.87
C ALA A 20 -18.10 12.18 -9.69
N SER A 21 -19.03 11.33 -9.26
CA SER A 21 -18.79 10.38 -8.18
C SER A 21 -17.83 9.24 -8.58
N HIS A 22 -17.85 8.82 -9.84
CA HIS A 22 -16.93 7.79 -10.36
C HIS A 22 -15.49 8.30 -10.51
N SER A 23 -15.30 9.56 -10.89
CA SER A 23 -13.97 10.17 -11.00
C SER A 23 -13.35 10.38 -9.62
N ALA A 24 -14.09 10.90 -8.65
CA ALA A 24 -13.63 11.09 -7.27
C ALA A 24 -13.19 9.78 -6.61
N SER A 25 -13.98 8.71 -6.73
CA SER A 25 -13.62 7.38 -6.22
C SER A 25 -12.34 6.81 -6.86
N ARG A 26 -12.12 7.07 -8.14
CA ARG A 26 -10.92 6.62 -8.86
C ARG A 26 -9.68 7.41 -8.46
N GLU A 27 -9.83 8.71 -8.22
CA GLU A 27 -8.74 9.57 -7.75
C GLU A 27 -8.34 9.21 -6.32
N GLU A 28 -9.29 9.00 -5.43
CA GLU A 28 -9.03 8.55 -4.06
C GLU A 28 -8.30 7.19 -4.04
N LYS A 29 -8.71 6.24 -4.88
CA LYS A 29 -8.02 4.95 -5.00
C LYS A 29 -6.57 5.12 -5.46
N ARG A 30 -6.31 5.97 -6.45
CA ARG A 30 -4.95 6.27 -6.93
C ARG A 30 -4.10 6.96 -5.86
N ALA A 31 -4.68 7.89 -5.12
CA ALA A 31 -3.99 8.56 -4.02
C ALA A 31 -3.59 7.55 -2.94
N ASN A 32 -4.50 6.68 -2.52
CA ASN A 32 -4.22 5.62 -1.55
C ASN A 32 -3.11 4.66 -2.03
N GLU A 33 -3.14 4.25 -3.31
CA GLU A 33 -2.10 3.41 -3.92
C GLU A 33 -0.73 4.10 -3.92
N ASN A 34 -0.67 5.38 -4.30
CA ASN A 34 0.56 6.16 -4.32
C ASN A 34 1.15 6.34 -2.92
N ASP A 35 0.31 6.63 -1.93
CA ASP A 35 0.73 6.79 -0.54
C ASP A 35 1.23 5.47 0.04
N ALA A 36 0.55 4.36 -0.21
CA ALA A 36 0.98 3.03 0.21
C ALA A 36 2.32 2.63 -0.45
N ARG A 37 2.47 2.92 -1.75
CA ARG A 37 3.73 2.71 -2.47
C ARG A 37 4.87 3.53 -1.89
N ALA A 38 4.65 4.81 -1.58
CA ALA A 38 5.65 5.67 -0.97
C ALA A 38 6.07 5.14 0.41
N ALA A 39 5.12 4.73 1.24
CA ALA A 39 5.36 4.12 2.54
C ALA A 39 6.17 2.81 2.42
N ALA A 40 5.82 1.94 1.46
CA ALA A 40 6.55 0.70 1.20
C ALA A 40 8.00 0.97 0.77
N LEU A 41 8.22 1.93 -0.14
CA LEU A 41 9.57 2.31 -0.59
C LEU A 41 10.41 2.89 0.54
N HIS A 42 9.83 3.75 1.37
CA HIS A 42 10.52 4.29 2.54
C HIS A 42 10.98 3.18 3.49
N TRP A 43 10.07 2.27 3.84
CA TRP A 43 10.40 1.16 4.73
C TRP A 43 11.46 0.21 4.13
N LEU A 44 11.35 -0.11 2.84
CA LEU A 44 12.35 -0.93 2.14
C LEU A 44 13.73 -0.24 2.08
N GLN A 45 13.76 1.09 1.97
CA GLN A 45 15.00 1.85 2.03
C GLN A 45 15.66 1.74 3.41
N LEU A 46 14.90 1.81 4.51
CA LEU A 46 15.44 1.58 5.85
C LEU A 46 16.09 0.20 5.99
N LEU A 47 15.47 -0.84 5.40
CA LEU A 47 16.08 -2.17 5.37
C LEU A 47 17.36 -2.23 4.52
N ASP A 48 17.38 -1.53 3.37
CA ASP A 48 18.57 -1.48 2.50
C ASP A 48 19.74 -0.76 3.16
N ASP A 49 19.45 0.27 3.97
CA ASP A 49 20.45 1.06 4.70
C ASP A 49 20.89 0.40 6.01
N GLY A 50 20.20 -0.65 6.45
CA GLY A 50 20.46 -1.34 7.71
C GLY A 50 19.81 -0.69 8.93
N ASP A 51 18.93 0.31 8.71
CA ASP A 51 18.22 1.05 9.76
C ASP A 51 17.00 0.25 10.28
N TYR A 52 17.28 -1.00 10.69
CA TYR A 52 16.24 -1.94 11.11
C TYR A 52 15.45 -1.47 12.35
N ALA A 53 16.08 -0.68 13.23
CA ALA A 53 15.40 -0.14 14.40
C ALA A 53 14.27 0.82 13.99
N GLU A 54 14.55 1.72 13.04
CA GLU A 54 13.55 2.64 12.50
C GLU A 54 12.51 1.89 11.65
N ALA A 55 12.93 0.90 10.88
CA ALA A 55 12.02 0.04 10.14
C ALA A 55 11.01 -0.68 11.07
N PHE A 56 11.43 -1.10 12.26
CA PHE A 56 10.54 -1.67 13.28
C PHE A 56 9.50 -0.67 13.76
N GLU A 57 9.87 0.57 14.00
CA GLU A 57 8.94 1.63 14.43
C GLU A 57 7.91 1.97 13.33
N PHE A 58 8.23 1.67 12.08
CA PHE A 58 7.34 1.86 10.94
C PHE A 58 6.35 0.70 10.72
N GLU A 59 6.47 -0.40 11.46
CA GLU A 59 5.49 -1.48 11.43
C GLU A 59 4.16 -1.06 12.06
N ALA A 60 3.08 -1.73 11.65
CA ALA A 60 1.77 -1.60 12.28
C ALA A 60 1.84 -1.96 13.76
N GLN A 61 1.11 -1.21 14.60
CA GLN A 61 1.18 -1.35 16.06
C GLN A 61 0.95 -2.77 16.52
N ASP A 62 -0.07 -3.45 16.01
CA ASP A 62 -0.42 -4.82 16.40
C ASP A 62 0.72 -5.81 16.11
N PHE A 63 1.47 -5.57 15.05
CA PHE A 63 2.64 -6.38 14.69
C PHE A 63 3.85 -6.10 15.57
N ARG A 64 4.09 -4.83 15.92
CA ARG A 64 5.14 -4.47 16.89
C ARG A 64 4.91 -5.08 18.26
N MET A 65 3.65 -5.22 18.67
CA MET A 65 3.29 -5.87 19.95
C MET A 65 3.53 -7.38 19.95
N SER A 66 3.62 -8.02 18.79
CA SER A 66 3.82 -9.47 18.65
C SER A 66 5.27 -9.92 18.79
N ARG A 67 6.25 -8.99 18.73
CA ARG A 67 7.68 -9.28 18.78
C ARG A 67 8.47 -8.10 19.35
N THR A 68 9.65 -8.37 19.89
CA THR A 68 10.57 -7.30 20.29
C THR A 68 11.32 -6.75 19.09
N GLN A 69 11.81 -5.50 19.19
CA GLN A 69 12.67 -4.89 18.18
C GLN A 69 13.90 -5.76 17.85
N THR A 70 14.52 -6.36 18.87
CA THR A 70 15.66 -7.28 18.67
C THR A 70 15.29 -8.51 17.85
N GLN A 71 14.11 -9.10 18.08
CA GLN A 71 13.61 -10.22 17.28
C GLN A 71 13.35 -9.82 15.83
N PHE A 72 12.76 -8.64 15.62
CA PHE A 72 12.55 -8.10 14.30
C PHE A 72 13.87 -7.89 13.54
N ILE A 73 14.85 -7.23 14.17
CA ILE A 73 16.17 -6.97 13.57
C ILE A 73 16.81 -8.27 13.11
N ARG A 74 16.89 -9.27 13.99
CA ARG A 74 17.45 -10.60 13.65
C ARG A 74 16.71 -11.25 12.48
N LEU A 75 15.38 -11.17 12.47
CA LEU A 75 14.56 -11.74 11.41
C LEU A 75 14.83 -11.06 10.06
N MET A 76 14.87 -9.73 10.02
CA MET A 76 15.11 -8.99 8.78
C MET A 76 16.54 -9.21 8.27
N GLN A 77 17.53 -9.20 9.14
CA GLN A 77 18.92 -9.50 8.79
C GLN A 77 19.02 -10.90 8.18
N SER A 78 18.45 -11.92 8.81
CA SER A 78 18.51 -13.30 8.30
C SER A 78 17.79 -13.48 6.96
N ARG A 79 16.67 -12.78 6.75
CA ARG A 79 15.92 -12.83 5.48
C ARG A 79 16.64 -12.15 4.34
N ARG A 80 17.37 -11.06 4.61
CA ARG A 80 18.01 -10.24 3.58
C ARG A 80 19.46 -10.62 3.31
N ALA A 81 20.19 -11.15 4.30
CA ALA A 81 21.60 -11.51 4.15
C ALA A 81 21.93 -12.38 2.92
N PRO A 82 21.13 -13.40 2.53
CA PRO A 82 21.42 -14.21 1.36
C PRO A 82 21.39 -13.44 0.03
N PHE A 83 20.69 -12.29 -0.03
CA PHE A 83 20.48 -11.55 -1.27
C PHE A 83 21.60 -10.54 -1.55
N GLY A 84 22.37 -10.12 -0.54
CA GLY A 84 23.37 -9.06 -0.68
C GLY A 84 22.75 -7.67 -0.81
N LYS A 85 23.50 -6.72 -1.34
CA LYS A 85 23.03 -5.34 -1.52
C LYS A 85 22.02 -5.24 -2.65
N ARG A 86 21.03 -4.34 -2.49
CA ARG A 86 20.10 -3.99 -3.55
C ARG A 86 20.81 -3.19 -4.65
N ILE A 87 20.67 -3.64 -5.89
CA ILE A 87 21.18 -2.93 -7.08
C ILE A 87 20.09 -2.03 -7.66
N GLU A 88 18.90 -2.60 -7.91
CA GLU A 88 17.78 -1.89 -8.53
C GLU A 88 16.46 -2.39 -7.95
N ARG A 89 15.47 -1.50 -7.84
CA ARG A 89 14.08 -1.86 -7.46
C ARG A 89 13.10 -1.15 -8.39
N LYS A 90 12.19 -1.91 -8.99
CA LYS A 90 11.12 -1.42 -9.86
C LYS A 90 9.77 -1.74 -9.26
N PHE A 91 8.90 -0.75 -9.17
CA PHE A 91 7.50 -0.95 -8.82
C PHE A 91 6.80 -1.75 -9.92
N ILE A 92 6.07 -2.80 -9.54
CA ILE A 92 5.28 -3.63 -10.45
C ILE A 92 3.81 -3.29 -10.37
N GLY A 93 3.28 -3.08 -9.17
CA GLY A 93 1.88 -2.74 -8.94
C GLY A 93 1.52 -2.75 -7.47
N ALA A 94 0.35 -2.22 -7.19
CA ALA A 94 -0.29 -2.31 -5.89
C ALA A 94 -1.70 -2.90 -6.06
N ARG A 95 -2.17 -3.60 -5.03
CA ARG A 95 -3.49 -4.19 -5.02
C ARG A 95 -4.13 -3.98 -3.66
N HIS A 96 -5.33 -3.40 -3.70
CA HIS A 96 -6.18 -3.31 -2.52
C HIS A 96 -6.57 -4.71 -2.03
N VAL A 97 -6.49 -4.93 -0.72
CA VAL A 97 -6.85 -6.18 -0.04
C VAL A 97 -7.83 -5.84 1.07
N GLU A 98 -9.03 -6.39 1.00
CA GLU A 98 -10.09 -6.10 1.98
C GLU A 98 -9.90 -6.85 3.31
N LYS A 99 -9.30 -8.05 3.24
CA LYS A 99 -9.05 -8.88 4.42
C LYS A 99 -7.67 -9.51 4.34
N PHE A 100 -6.97 -9.49 5.45
CA PHE A 100 -5.70 -10.20 5.62
C PHE A 100 -5.83 -11.20 6.76
N VAL A 101 -5.45 -12.46 6.51
CA VAL A 101 -5.62 -13.54 7.49
C VAL A 101 -4.80 -13.25 8.75
N GLY A 102 -5.48 -13.26 9.91
CA GLY A 102 -4.83 -13.00 11.19
C GLY A 102 -4.62 -11.52 11.52
N ALA A 103 -5.18 -10.61 10.70
CA ALA A 103 -5.14 -9.18 10.94
C ALA A 103 -6.56 -8.60 11.18
N PRO A 104 -6.70 -7.47 11.89
CA PRO A 104 -7.98 -6.81 12.10
C PRO A 104 -8.62 -6.36 10.78
N GLU A 105 -9.90 -6.01 10.81
CA GLU A 105 -10.54 -5.35 9.66
C GLU A 105 -9.88 -4.01 9.38
N GLY A 106 -9.67 -3.69 8.11
CA GLY A 106 -9.00 -2.44 7.73
C GLY A 106 -8.74 -2.29 6.24
N ASN A 107 -8.17 -1.15 5.87
CA ASN A 107 -7.72 -0.89 4.51
C ASN A 107 -6.29 -1.39 4.34
N TYR A 108 -6.10 -2.35 3.45
CA TYR A 108 -4.80 -2.95 3.17
C TYR A 108 -4.38 -2.71 1.73
N GLU A 109 -3.08 -2.51 1.50
CA GLU A 109 -2.47 -2.51 0.18
C GLU A 109 -1.32 -3.52 0.13
N SER A 110 -1.33 -4.36 -0.90
CA SER A 110 -0.22 -5.26 -1.23
C SER A 110 0.59 -4.63 -2.35
N VAL A 111 1.79 -4.16 -2.04
CA VAL A 111 2.70 -3.50 -2.99
C VAL A 111 3.78 -4.47 -3.41
N LEU A 112 3.96 -4.62 -4.73
CA LEU A 112 4.90 -5.56 -5.34
C LEU A 112 6.01 -4.82 -6.08
N PHE A 113 7.24 -5.25 -5.84
CA PHE A 113 8.44 -4.78 -6.54
C PHE A 113 9.18 -5.94 -7.18
N LYS A 114 9.81 -5.67 -8.34
CA LYS A 114 10.88 -6.48 -8.91
C LYS A 114 12.20 -5.88 -8.50
N THR A 115 13.04 -6.66 -7.83
CA THR A 115 14.30 -6.18 -7.25
C THR A 115 15.45 -7.03 -7.73
N ASN A 116 16.54 -6.39 -8.08
CA ASN A 116 17.83 -7.00 -8.40
C ASN A 116 18.76 -6.78 -7.20
N PHE A 117 19.26 -7.87 -6.66
CA PHE A 117 20.26 -7.90 -5.60
C PHE A 117 21.58 -8.45 -6.13
N GLU A 118 22.68 -8.23 -5.41
CA GLU A 118 24.01 -8.75 -5.80
C GLU A 118 24.02 -10.26 -6.01
N ASN A 119 23.36 -11.01 -5.11
CA ASN A 119 23.41 -12.48 -5.11
C ASN A 119 22.16 -13.13 -5.72
N LYS A 120 21.13 -12.37 -6.05
CA LYS A 120 19.89 -12.88 -6.65
C LYS A 120 19.23 -11.86 -7.56
N ASN A 121 19.03 -12.25 -8.83
CA ASN A 121 18.48 -11.40 -9.87
C ASN A 121 17.71 -12.23 -10.93
N PRO A 122 16.44 -11.93 -11.23
CA PRO A 122 15.56 -11.04 -10.46
C PRO A 122 14.95 -11.73 -9.24
N THR A 123 14.43 -10.92 -8.32
CA THR A 123 13.62 -11.40 -7.21
C THR A 123 12.37 -10.54 -7.04
N ALA A 124 11.37 -11.02 -6.30
CA ALA A 124 10.18 -10.27 -5.98
C ALA A 124 10.17 -9.88 -4.50
N GLU A 125 9.84 -8.63 -4.21
CA GLU A 125 9.57 -8.14 -2.85
C GLU A 125 8.10 -7.71 -2.76
N ARG A 126 7.38 -8.26 -1.78
CA ARG A 126 6.00 -7.87 -1.48
C ARG A 126 5.93 -7.26 -0.10
N VAL A 127 5.41 -6.05 -0.02
CA VAL A 127 5.10 -5.35 1.22
C VAL A 127 3.59 -5.25 1.35
N ILE A 128 3.04 -5.68 2.48
CA ILE A 128 1.63 -5.48 2.82
C ILE A 128 1.57 -4.39 3.86
N LEU A 129 0.71 -3.40 3.61
CA LEU A 129 0.51 -2.27 4.47
C LEU A 129 -0.95 -2.17 4.92
N ILE A 130 -1.15 -1.62 6.10
CA ILE A 130 -2.45 -1.23 6.63
C ILE A 130 -2.50 0.28 6.81
N LYS A 131 -3.64 0.89 6.46
CA LYS A 131 -3.87 2.31 6.70
C LYS A 131 -4.33 2.51 8.16
N GLN A 132 -3.53 3.24 8.92
CA GLN A 132 -3.82 3.65 10.30
C GLN A 132 -4.04 5.16 10.37
N THR A 133 -4.43 5.70 11.51
CA THR A 133 -4.64 7.15 11.73
C THR A 133 -3.40 7.98 11.36
N VAL A 134 -2.21 7.44 11.63
CA VAL A 134 -0.92 8.09 11.35
C VAL A 134 -0.36 7.79 9.94
N GLY A 135 -1.19 7.22 9.03
CA GLY A 135 -0.81 6.86 7.68
C GLY A 135 -0.57 5.36 7.47
N TRP A 136 0.02 5.00 6.35
CA TRP A 136 0.31 3.61 6.01
C TRP A 136 1.42 3.04 6.89
N ARG A 137 1.23 1.82 7.40
CA ARG A 137 2.18 1.08 8.22
C ARG A 137 2.37 -0.32 7.68
N VAL A 138 3.59 -0.84 7.78
CA VAL A 138 3.91 -2.18 7.26
C VAL A 138 3.36 -3.26 8.19
N LEU A 139 2.70 -4.23 7.60
CA LEU A 139 2.09 -5.37 8.26
C LEU A 139 2.85 -6.67 7.98
N ASP A 140 3.29 -6.90 6.76
CA ASP A 140 4.03 -8.10 6.35
C ASP A 140 5.01 -7.79 5.23
N TYR A 141 6.09 -8.56 5.16
CA TYR A 141 7.11 -8.48 4.13
C TYR A 141 7.56 -9.87 3.70
N LYS A 142 7.56 -10.08 2.40
CA LYS A 142 8.10 -11.29 1.78
C LYS A 142 9.08 -10.95 0.66
N ILE A 143 10.17 -11.68 0.62
CA ILE A 143 11.15 -11.69 -0.45
C ILE A 143 11.25 -13.13 -0.98
N TYR A 144 11.27 -13.30 -2.32
CA TYR A 144 11.13 -14.59 -2.98
C TYR A 144 12.39 -15.01 -3.73
#